data_9beaa76429ed87f3a6fa0c04753dbf84
#
_entry.id   9beaa76429ed87f3a6fa0c04753dbf84
#
_cell.length_a   1.000
_cell.length_b   1.000
_cell.length_c   1.000
_cell.angle_alpha   90.00
_cell.angle_beta   90.00
_cell.angle_gamma   90.00
#
_symmetry.space_group_name_H-M   'P 1'
#
loop_
_entity.id
_entity.type
_entity.pdbx_description
1 polymer ?
#
loop_
_entity_poly.entity_id
_entity_poly.type
_entity_poly.pdbx_seq_one_letter_code
_entity_poly.pdbx_strand_id
1 'polypeptide(L)'
;DWSSDVCSSDLGFTVAVIVSAMLIGFIALIAMINYLFDAVFGMNFQHVMGYIFYPIAWLLGIPGSEAMQAGSIMATKLVANEFVAMIELQKIAHQMTPRGLGILSIFLVSFANFASIGIVAGAIKGLNEQQGNVVSRFGLRLVYGATLVSLLSASFAGLVL
;
A
#
# COMPACT_ATOMS: atom_id res chain seq x y z
N ASP A 1 25.55 -4.24 -27.85
CA ASP A 1 26.17 -5.20 -26.93
C ASP A 1 25.13 -6.22 -26.49
N TRP A 2 24.96 -7.28 -27.28
CA TRP A 2 23.94 -8.33 -27.11
C TRP A 2 23.94 -8.96 -25.71
N SER A 3 25.08 -8.99 -25.05
CA SER A 3 25.22 -9.59 -23.71
C SER A 3 24.57 -8.76 -22.61
N SER A 4 24.59 -7.43 -22.75
CA SER A 4 23.96 -6.51 -21.78
C SER A 4 22.42 -6.53 -21.89
N ASP A 5 21.90 -6.66 -23.11
CA ASP A 5 20.46 -6.67 -23.36
C ASP A 5 19.81 -7.97 -22.89
N VAL A 6 20.46 -9.13 -23.11
CA VAL A 6 20.00 -10.43 -22.63
C VAL A 6 20.03 -10.49 -21.09
N CYS A 7 21.12 -10.04 -20.47
CA CYS A 7 21.21 -9.98 -19.00
C CYS A 7 20.15 -9.06 -18.39
N SER A 8 19.88 -7.92 -19.02
CA SER A 8 18.84 -6.97 -18.62
C SER A 8 17.44 -7.55 -18.72
N SER A 9 17.16 -8.29 -19.81
CA SER A 9 15.83 -8.93 -20.01
C SER A 9 15.60 -10.07 -19.03
N ASP A 10 16.60 -10.90 -18.74
CA ASP A 10 16.52 -12.00 -17.78
C ASP A 10 16.31 -11.49 -16.35
N LEU A 11 17.01 -10.42 -15.98
CA LEU A 11 16.82 -9.77 -14.69
C LEU A 11 15.41 -9.15 -14.59
N GLY A 12 14.94 -8.48 -15.63
CA GLY A 12 13.60 -7.91 -15.69
C GLY A 12 12.52 -8.98 -15.58
N PHE A 13 12.67 -10.09 -16.28
CA PHE A 13 11.75 -11.23 -16.18
C PHE A 13 11.74 -11.83 -14.77
N THR A 14 12.90 -12.05 -14.18
CA THR A 14 13.03 -12.58 -12.82
C THR A 14 12.35 -11.67 -11.80
N VAL A 15 12.57 -10.36 -11.89
CA VAL A 15 11.90 -9.37 -11.04
C VAL A 15 10.38 -9.40 -11.24
N ALA A 16 9.90 -9.47 -12.48
CA ALA A 16 8.46 -9.54 -12.77
C ALA A 16 7.81 -10.80 -12.15
N VAL A 17 8.46 -11.96 -12.23
CA VAL A 17 7.98 -13.20 -11.59
C VAL A 17 7.95 -13.08 -10.07
N ILE A 18 9.01 -12.53 -9.46
CA ILE A 18 9.08 -12.31 -8.01
C ILE A 18 7.95 -11.37 -7.55
N VAL A 19 7.77 -10.25 -8.23
CA VAL A 19 6.72 -9.27 -7.91
C VAL A 19 5.33 -9.90 -8.04
N SER A 20 5.09 -10.66 -9.11
CA SER A 20 3.82 -11.35 -9.31
C SER A 20 3.53 -12.38 -8.21
N ALA A 21 4.52 -13.17 -7.84
CA ALA A 21 4.40 -14.16 -6.76
C ALA A 21 4.12 -13.47 -5.40
N MET A 22 4.81 -12.37 -5.11
CA MET A 22 4.59 -11.59 -3.89
C MET A 22 3.18 -10.99 -3.86
N LEU A 23 2.68 -10.43 -4.98
CA LEU A 23 1.32 -9.92 -5.07
C LEU A 23 0.28 -11.00 -4.78
N ILE A 24 0.39 -12.17 -5.39
CA ILE A 24 -0.50 -13.31 -5.15
C ILE A 24 -0.44 -13.72 -3.67
N GLY A 25 0.76 -13.84 -3.11
CA GLY A 25 0.97 -14.18 -1.71
C GLY A 25 0.33 -13.20 -0.75
N PHE A 26 0.47 -11.89 -0.98
CA PHE A 26 -0.13 -10.84 -0.15
C PHE A 26 -1.66 -10.82 -0.27
N ILE A 27 -2.22 -11.00 -1.47
CA ILE A 27 -3.67 -11.10 -1.66
C ILE A 27 -4.24 -12.29 -0.88
N ALA A 28 -3.58 -13.44 -0.97
CA ALA A 28 -3.97 -14.65 -0.23
C ALA A 28 -3.86 -14.45 1.30
N LEU A 29 -2.78 -13.80 1.77
CA LEU A 29 -2.58 -13.49 3.18
C LEU A 29 -3.69 -12.57 3.72
N ILE A 30 -4.06 -11.53 2.96
CA ILE A 30 -5.15 -10.62 3.34
C ILE A 30 -6.49 -11.35 3.37
N ALA A 31 -6.75 -12.22 2.38
CA ALA A 31 -7.96 -13.04 2.38
C ALA A 31 -8.04 -13.95 3.61
N MET A 32 -6.91 -14.56 3.99
CA MET A 32 -6.81 -15.36 5.21
C MET A 32 -7.05 -14.54 6.48
N ILE A 33 -6.42 -13.37 6.59
CA ILE A 33 -6.61 -12.45 7.72
C ILE A 33 -8.08 -12.02 7.81
N ASN A 34 -8.71 -11.67 6.69
CA ASN A 34 -10.12 -11.30 6.66
C ASN A 34 -11.01 -12.43 7.11
N TYR A 35 -10.76 -13.65 6.67
CA TYR A 35 -11.51 -14.84 7.13
C TYR A 35 -11.40 -15.04 8.64
N LEU A 36 -10.21 -14.87 9.22
CA LEU A 36 -9.99 -14.98 10.66
C LEU A 36 -10.70 -13.84 11.42
N PHE A 37 -10.62 -12.61 10.94
CA PHE A 37 -11.27 -11.46 11.56
C PHE A 37 -12.80 -11.56 11.48
N ASP A 38 -13.34 -12.02 10.36
CA ASP A 38 -14.76 -12.25 10.20
C ASP A 38 -15.27 -13.34 11.15
N ALA A 39 -14.51 -14.43 11.31
CA ALA A 39 -14.84 -15.51 12.23
C ALA A 39 -14.81 -15.09 13.72
N VAL A 40 -13.94 -14.15 14.11
CA VAL A 40 -13.76 -13.73 15.52
C VAL A 40 -14.58 -12.49 15.85
N PHE A 41 -14.61 -11.50 14.96
CA PHE A 41 -15.20 -10.18 15.19
C PHE A 41 -16.44 -9.91 14.36
N GLY A 42 -16.81 -10.79 13.41
CA GLY A 42 -17.92 -10.57 12.49
C GLY A 42 -17.72 -9.42 11.51
N MET A 43 -16.47 -9.00 11.28
CA MET A 43 -16.13 -7.91 10.36
C MET A 43 -14.74 -8.10 9.77
N ASN A 44 -14.52 -7.57 8.56
CA ASN A 44 -13.23 -7.65 7.87
C ASN A 44 -12.14 -6.84 8.58
N PHE A 45 -10.90 -7.32 8.48
CA PHE A 45 -9.71 -6.64 9.02
C PHE A 45 -9.59 -5.18 8.54
N GLN A 46 -9.85 -4.90 7.25
CA GLN A 46 -9.82 -3.55 6.71
C GLN A 46 -10.83 -2.62 7.38
N HIS A 47 -12.00 -3.15 7.76
CA HIS A 47 -13.02 -2.37 8.47
C HIS A 47 -12.55 -1.99 9.88
N VAL A 48 -11.96 -2.94 10.60
CA VAL A 48 -11.35 -2.67 11.93
C VAL A 48 -10.25 -1.63 11.84
N MET A 49 -9.35 -1.79 10.86
CA MET A 49 -8.29 -0.81 10.60
C MET A 49 -8.84 0.54 10.14
N GLY A 50 -10.00 0.55 9.48
CA GLY A 50 -10.72 1.78 9.12
C GLY A 50 -11.01 2.67 10.32
N TYR A 51 -11.36 2.11 11.48
CA TYR A 51 -11.55 2.88 12.72
C TYR A 51 -10.26 3.56 13.19
N ILE A 52 -9.11 2.88 13.04
CA ILE A 52 -7.80 3.43 13.41
C ILE A 52 -7.41 4.56 12.46
N PHE A 53 -7.68 4.41 11.17
CA PHE A 53 -7.35 5.40 10.15
C PHE A 53 -8.42 6.49 9.98
N TYR A 54 -9.61 6.31 10.53
CA TYR A 54 -10.69 7.31 10.50
C TYR A 54 -10.24 8.71 10.92
N PRO A 55 -9.63 8.88 12.11
CA PRO A 55 -9.19 10.21 12.55
C PRO A 55 -8.10 10.78 11.64
N ILE A 56 -7.26 9.95 11.05
CA ILE A 56 -6.22 10.37 10.12
C ILE A 56 -6.86 10.87 8.82
N ALA A 57 -7.80 10.12 8.25
CA ALA A 57 -8.53 10.52 7.05
C ALA A 57 -9.28 11.85 7.26
N TRP A 58 -9.92 12.00 8.43
CA TRP A 58 -10.60 13.24 8.80
C TRP A 58 -9.63 14.43 8.94
N LEU A 59 -8.46 14.22 9.58
CA LEU A 59 -7.42 15.24 9.69
C LEU A 59 -6.83 15.68 8.35
N LEU A 60 -6.80 14.79 7.36
CA LEU A 60 -6.40 15.12 5.98
C LEU A 60 -7.41 16.00 5.25
N GLY A 61 -8.59 16.21 5.83
CA GLY A 61 -9.65 17.02 5.24
C GLY A 61 -10.70 16.26 4.44
N ILE A 62 -10.73 14.90 4.59
CA ILE A 62 -11.78 14.06 4.01
C ILE A 62 -13.06 14.24 4.87
N PRO A 63 -14.24 14.46 4.26
CA PRO A 63 -15.49 14.59 5.00
C PRO A 63 -15.75 13.41 5.92
N GLY A 64 -16.29 13.67 7.12
CA GLY A 64 -16.54 12.63 8.13
C GLY A 64 -17.44 11.48 7.64
N SER A 65 -18.37 11.76 6.72
CA SER A 65 -19.21 10.75 6.08
C SER A 65 -18.45 9.73 5.23
N GLU A 66 -17.29 10.14 4.70
CA GLU A 66 -16.42 9.34 3.82
C GLU A 66 -15.18 8.81 4.55
N ALA A 67 -14.83 9.42 5.70
CA ALA A 67 -13.58 9.17 6.40
C ALA A 67 -13.40 7.71 6.85
N MET A 68 -14.49 6.99 7.14
CA MET A 68 -14.43 5.57 7.50
C MET A 68 -14.02 4.71 6.29
N GLN A 69 -14.64 4.92 5.14
CA GLN A 69 -14.32 4.21 3.91
C GLN A 69 -12.91 4.56 3.43
N ALA A 70 -12.56 5.85 3.47
CA ALA A 70 -11.22 6.31 3.16
C ALA A 70 -10.16 5.67 4.08
N GLY A 71 -10.41 5.64 5.39
CA GLY A 71 -9.55 4.98 6.37
C GLY A 71 -9.35 3.49 6.10
N SER A 72 -10.41 2.77 5.72
CA SER A 72 -10.33 1.36 5.33
C SER A 72 -9.42 1.16 4.09
N ILE A 73 -9.54 2.03 3.09
CA ILE A 73 -8.70 1.99 1.88
C ILE A 73 -7.24 2.37 2.20
N MET A 74 -7.03 3.37 3.07
CA MET A 74 -5.69 3.72 3.54
C MET A 74 -5.01 2.54 4.25
N ALA A 75 -5.76 1.81 5.08
CA ALA A 75 -5.29 0.60 5.74
C ALA A 75 -4.96 -0.51 4.72
N THR A 76 -5.84 -0.73 3.74
CA THR A 76 -5.61 -1.70 2.66
C THR A 76 -4.32 -1.39 1.91
N LYS A 77 -4.06 -0.11 1.58
CA LYS A 77 -2.80 0.30 0.94
C LYS A 77 -1.59 -0.06 1.79
N LEU A 78 -1.63 0.23 3.07
CA LEU A 78 -0.50 0.01 3.98
C LEU A 78 -0.19 -1.49 4.15
N VAL A 79 -1.23 -2.30 4.32
CA VAL A 79 -1.12 -3.74 4.61
C VAL A 79 -0.89 -4.55 3.35
N ALA A 80 -1.61 -4.25 2.28
CA ALA A 80 -1.47 -4.91 0.98
C ALA A 80 -0.48 -4.16 0.08
N ASN A 81 -1.05 -3.31 -0.76
CA ASN A 81 -0.33 -2.41 -1.65
C ASN A 81 -1.31 -1.37 -2.24
N GLU A 82 -0.75 -0.38 -2.95
CA GLU A 82 -1.50 0.69 -3.62
C GLU A 82 -2.43 0.17 -4.72
N PHE A 83 -2.04 -0.88 -5.43
CA PHE A 83 -2.84 -1.44 -6.53
C PHE A 83 -4.18 -2.00 -6.03
N VAL A 84 -4.15 -2.83 -4.98
CA VAL A 84 -5.36 -3.38 -4.35
C VAL A 84 -6.22 -2.25 -3.78
N ALA A 85 -5.61 -1.28 -3.11
CA ALA A 85 -6.31 -0.14 -2.55
C ALA A 85 -6.98 0.74 -3.63
N MET A 86 -6.35 0.91 -4.80
CA MET A 86 -6.94 1.63 -5.93
C MET A 86 -8.12 0.88 -6.56
N ILE A 87 -8.08 -0.44 -6.63
CA ILE A 87 -9.23 -1.24 -7.08
C ILE A 87 -10.41 -1.05 -6.12
N GLU A 88 -10.15 -1.02 -4.80
CA GLU A 88 -11.21 -0.75 -3.82
C GLU A 88 -11.74 0.68 -3.93
N LEU A 89 -10.86 1.66 -4.10
CA LEU A 89 -11.25 3.06 -4.32
C LEU A 89 -12.15 3.19 -5.55
N GLN A 90 -11.83 2.52 -6.65
CA GLN A 90 -12.63 2.56 -7.88
C GLN A 90 -14.09 2.15 -7.64
N LYS A 91 -14.33 1.18 -6.76
CA LYS A 91 -15.69 0.69 -6.45
C LYS A 91 -16.55 1.75 -5.76
N ILE A 92 -15.93 2.63 -4.96
CA ILE A 92 -16.64 3.63 -4.15
C ILE A 92 -16.42 5.07 -4.65
N ALA A 93 -15.63 5.27 -5.70
CA ALA A 93 -15.27 6.59 -6.20
C ALA A 93 -16.49 7.49 -6.51
N HIS A 94 -17.58 6.88 -6.99
CA HIS A 94 -18.85 7.58 -7.28
C HIS A 94 -19.61 8.05 -6.03
N GLN A 95 -19.25 7.55 -4.85
CA GLN A 95 -19.86 7.91 -3.56
C GLN A 95 -19.04 8.96 -2.81
N MET A 96 -17.83 9.27 -3.30
CA MET A 96 -16.93 10.22 -2.67
C MET A 96 -17.04 11.61 -3.29
N THR A 97 -16.80 12.63 -2.46
CA THR A 97 -16.64 13.99 -2.96
C THR A 97 -15.37 14.11 -3.81
N PRO A 98 -15.31 15.03 -4.80
CA PRO A 98 -14.09 15.26 -5.59
C PRO A 98 -12.87 15.56 -4.71
N ARG A 99 -13.07 16.27 -3.61
CA ARG A 99 -12.02 16.57 -2.63
C ARG A 99 -11.54 15.32 -1.92
N GLY A 100 -12.44 14.51 -1.35
CA GLY A 100 -12.10 13.26 -0.66
C GLY A 100 -11.39 12.27 -1.59
N LEU A 101 -11.90 12.13 -2.81
CA LEU A 101 -11.32 11.29 -3.84
C LEU A 101 -9.91 11.76 -4.22
N GLY A 102 -9.70 13.08 -4.40
CA GLY A 102 -8.39 13.65 -4.75
C GLY A 102 -7.35 13.43 -3.64
N ILE A 103 -7.70 13.74 -2.39
CA ILE A 103 -6.82 13.54 -1.22
C ILE A 103 -6.42 12.07 -1.11
N LEU A 104 -7.39 11.16 -1.17
CA LEU A 104 -7.16 9.73 -1.04
C LEU A 104 -6.32 9.18 -2.20
N SER A 105 -6.59 9.60 -3.44
CA SER A 105 -5.81 9.21 -4.61
C SER A 105 -4.34 9.59 -4.46
N ILE A 106 -4.03 10.79 -3.99
CA ILE A 106 -2.65 11.24 -3.77
C ILE A 106 -2.00 10.46 -2.64
N PHE A 107 -2.72 10.13 -1.58
CA PHE A 107 -2.20 9.24 -0.55
C PHE A 107 -1.83 7.86 -1.12
N LEU A 108 -2.61 7.32 -2.05
CA LEU A 108 -2.43 5.97 -2.59
C LEU A 108 -1.26 5.85 -3.57
N VAL A 109 -0.88 6.90 -4.28
CA VAL A 109 0.13 6.84 -5.35
C VAL A 109 1.52 6.39 -4.86
N SER A 110 1.85 6.54 -3.60
CA SER A 110 3.17 6.20 -3.07
C SER A 110 3.31 4.72 -2.71
N PHE A 111 4.52 4.16 -2.85
CA PHE A 111 4.86 2.77 -2.50
C PHE A 111 5.06 2.52 -1.00
N ALA A 112 4.40 3.28 -0.14
CA ALA A 112 4.47 3.13 1.32
C ALA A 112 3.57 1.97 1.79
N ASN A 113 4.06 0.74 1.68
CA ASN A 113 3.35 -0.47 2.11
C ASN A 113 4.32 -1.60 2.48
N PHE A 114 3.82 -2.62 3.20
CA PHE A 114 4.64 -3.74 3.64
C PHE A 114 5.13 -4.62 2.47
N ALA A 115 4.34 -4.79 1.42
CA ALA A 115 4.73 -5.57 0.25
C ALA A 115 5.95 -4.96 -0.45
N SER A 116 5.99 -3.62 -0.57
CA SER A 116 7.11 -2.91 -1.20
C SER A 116 8.44 -3.13 -0.48
N ILE A 117 8.43 -3.26 0.87
CA ILE A 117 9.67 -3.59 1.60
C ILE A 117 10.19 -4.96 1.15
N GLY A 118 9.31 -5.95 1.09
CA GLY A 118 9.68 -7.31 0.68
C GLY A 118 10.26 -7.33 -0.73
N ILE A 119 9.62 -6.61 -1.66
CA ILE A 119 10.08 -6.50 -3.06
C ILE A 119 11.45 -5.81 -3.14
N VAL A 120 11.61 -4.65 -2.50
CA VAL A 120 12.86 -3.88 -2.54
C VAL A 120 14.00 -4.65 -1.85
N ALA A 121 13.74 -5.19 -0.66
CA ALA A 121 14.74 -5.97 0.07
C ALA A 121 15.13 -7.25 -0.70
N GLY A 122 14.16 -7.92 -1.33
CA GLY A 122 14.39 -9.10 -2.15
C GLY A 122 15.22 -8.81 -3.39
N ALA A 123 14.91 -7.72 -4.11
CA ALA A 123 15.65 -7.27 -5.28
C ALA A 123 17.10 -6.92 -4.93
N ILE A 124 17.31 -6.15 -3.85
CA ILE A 124 18.66 -5.78 -3.38
C ILE A 124 19.40 -7.03 -2.90
N LYS A 125 18.74 -7.96 -2.21
CA LYS A 125 19.35 -9.21 -1.76
C LYS A 125 19.80 -10.10 -2.93
N GLY A 126 19.09 -10.07 -4.04
CA GLY A 126 19.49 -10.76 -5.27
C GLY A 126 20.78 -10.22 -5.89
N LEU A 127 21.08 -8.93 -5.67
CA LEU A 127 22.32 -8.27 -6.14
C LEU A 127 23.43 -8.34 -5.08
N ASN A 128 23.08 -8.12 -3.82
CA ASN A 128 24.01 -8.13 -2.69
C ASN A 128 23.28 -8.54 -1.42
N GLU A 129 23.59 -9.73 -0.91
CA GLU A 129 22.90 -10.32 0.24
C GLU A 129 23.06 -9.48 1.51
N GLN A 130 24.24 -8.91 1.75
CA GLN A 130 24.50 -8.10 2.95
C GLN A 130 23.66 -6.82 2.94
N GLN A 131 23.58 -6.13 1.81
CA GLN A 131 22.79 -4.92 1.66
C GLN A 131 21.28 -5.22 1.73
N GLY A 132 20.80 -6.32 1.16
CA GLY A 132 19.42 -6.74 1.29
C GLY A 132 19.03 -7.01 2.75
N ASN A 133 19.90 -7.59 3.55
CA ASN A 133 19.68 -7.80 4.98
C ASN A 133 19.62 -6.47 5.75
N VAL A 134 20.43 -5.47 5.38
CA VAL A 134 20.37 -4.12 5.96
C VAL A 134 19.02 -3.48 5.67
N VAL A 135 18.58 -3.48 4.41
CA VAL A 135 17.27 -2.93 4.03
C VAL A 135 16.12 -3.61 4.77
N SER A 136 16.15 -4.93 4.89
CA SER A 136 15.13 -5.69 5.63
C SER A 136 15.04 -5.28 7.10
N ARG A 137 16.17 -5.02 7.75
CA ARG A 137 16.22 -4.56 9.17
C ARG A 137 15.61 -3.18 9.37
N PHE A 138 15.71 -2.30 8.36
CA PHE A 138 15.13 -0.95 8.40
C PHE A 138 13.71 -0.88 7.82
N GLY A 139 13.18 -1.97 7.29
CA GLY A 139 11.92 -2.01 6.56
C GLY A 139 10.76 -1.31 7.24
N LEU A 140 10.51 -1.60 8.53
CA LEU A 140 9.42 -0.95 9.29
C LEU A 140 9.61 0.58 9.41
N ARG A 141 10.85 1.04 9.61
CA ARG A 141 11.14 2.48 9.67
C ARG A 141 10.94 3.14 8.32
N LEU A 142 11.27 2.45 7.23
CA LEU A 142 11.05 2.93 5.87
C LEU A 142 9.57 3.07 5.57
N VAL A 143 8.74 2.07 5.91
CA VAL A 143 7.27 2.18 5.73
C VAL A 143 6.70 3.31 6.56
N TYR A 144 7.12 3.45 7.81
CA TYR A 144 6.65 4.53 8.66
C TYR A 144 6.99 5.91 8.06
N GLY A 145 8.25 6.13 7.70
CA GLY A 145 8.68 7.38 7.07
C GLY A 145 7.97 7.66 5.74
N ALA A 146 7.85 6.63 4.88
CA ALA A 146 7.14 6.75 3.60
C ALA A 146 5.64 7.03 3.79
N THR A 147 5.01 6.44 4.82
CA THR A 147 3.62 6.73 5.15
C THR A 147 3.43 8.19 5.61
N LEU A 148 4.36 8.72 6.43
CA LEU A 148 4.33 10.13 6.81
C LEU A 148 4.46 11.06 5.60
N VAL A 149 5.33 10.74 4.64
CA VAL A 149 5.45 11.51 3.39
C VAL A 149 4.17 11.43 2.57
N SER A 150 3.52 10.27 2.50
CA SER A 150 2.23 10.11 1.82
C SER A 150 1.13 10.96 2.47
N LEU A 151 1.08 10.99 3.80
CA LEU A 151 0.15 11.84 4.56
C LEU A 151 0.41 13.32 4.31
N LEU A 152 1.69 13.73 4.32
CA LEU A 152 2.08 15.09 4.02
C LEU A 152 1.64 15.51 2.61
N SER A 153 1.91 14.68 1.61
CA SER A 153 1.51 14.94 0.22
C SER A 153 -0.02 15.06 0.08
N ALA A 154 -0.75 14.15 0.73
CA ALA A 154 -2.22 14.18 0.76
C ALA A 154 -2.76 15.44 1.48
N SER A 155 -2.09 15.88 2.55
CA SER A 155 -2.45 17.12 3.27
C SER A 155 -2.30 18.35 2.38
N PHE A 156 -1.19 18.45 1.62
CA PHE A 156 -1.01 19.54 0.66
C PHE A 156 -2.08 19.52 -0.43
N ALA A 157 -2.43 18.34 -0.93
CA ALA A 157 -3.53 18.23 -1.89
C ALA A 157 -4.86 18.72 -1.29
N GLY A 158 -5.15 18.36 -0.05
CA GLY A 158 -6.35 18.82 0.66
C GLY A 158 -6.41 20.33 0.89
N LEU A 159 -5.28 21.03 0.85
CA LEU A 159 -5.25 22.50 0.94
C LEU A 159 -5.59 23.18 -0.39
N VAL A 160 -5.35 22.50 -1.51
CA VAL A 160 -5.52 23.05 -2.87
C VAL A 160 -6.88 22.65 -3.46
N LEU A 161 -7.39 21.47 -3.11
CA LEU A 161 -8.69 20.94 -3.53
C LEU A 161 -9.82 21.44 -2.60
#